data_5783582dd665f346bfee45ab35bbb28c
#
_entry.id   5783582dd665f346bfee45ab35bbb28c
#
_cell.length_a   1.000
_cell.length_b   1.000
_cell.length_c   1.000
_cell.angle_alpha   90.00
_cell.angle_beta   90.00
_cell.angle_gamma   90.00
#
_symmetry.space_group_name_H-M   'P 1'
#
loop_
_entity.id
_entity.type
_entity.pdbx_description
1 polymer ?
#
loop_
_entity_poly.entity_id
_entity_poly.type
_entity_poly.pdbx_seq_one_letter_code
_entity_poly.pdbx_strand_id
1 'polypeptide(L)'
;MRTFKELFEDEIDEKQTPAQIMQNRRKMSRRMKILARKSSTKMKKKRARIRRRDPDALQAIAKRQAKMMVIKRSLGPEVNYKELPMQKRIQIDQKIVAKKRKVIDKISQKILRKLKAGEGERIKQAKLAKAGD
;
A
#
# COMPACT_ATOMS: atom_id res chain seq x y z
N MET A 1 -6.70 23.79 -6.60
CA MET A 1 -7.32 22.67 -5.86
C MET A 1 -6.21 21.81 -5.27
N ARG A 2 -6.11 21.73 -3.97
CA ARG A 2 -5.13 20.86 -3.34
C ARG A 2 -5.51 19.40 -3.57
N THR A 3 -4.56 18.56 -3.91
CA THR A 3 -4.79 17.13 -4.03
C THR A 3 -5.05 16.53 -2.63
N PHE A 4 -5.78 15.42 -2.58
CA PHE A 4 -6.05 14.70 -1.32
C PHE A 4 -4.75 14.33 -0.57
N LYS A 5 -3.66 14.19 -1.29
CA LYS A 5 -2.33 13.90 -0.75
C LYS A 5 -1.72 15.12 -0.06
N GLU A 6 -1.83 16.30 -0.66
CA GLU A 6 -1.34 17.57 -0.08
C GLU A 6 -2.10 17.96 1.20
N LEU A 7 -3.43 17.76 1.22
CA LEU A 7 -4.24 17.98 2.42
C LEU A 7 -3.87 17.04 3.58
N PHE A 8 -3.29 15.89 3.27
CA PHE A 8 -2.88 14.91 4.27
C PHE A 8 -1.44 15.11 4.77
N GLU A 9 -0.55 15.59 3.89
CA GLU A 9 0.86 15.83 4.23
C GLU A 9 0.99 17.05 5.16
N ASP A 10 0.17 18.08 4.98
CA ASP A 10 0.16 19.26 5.85
C ASP A 10 -0.30 18.96 7.30
N GLU A 11 -1.10 17.90 7.51
CA GLU A 11 -1.54 17.49 8.86
C GLU A 11 -0.56 16.52 9.58
N ILE A 12 0.44 15.98 8.86
CA ILE A 12 1.34 14.93 9.39
C ILE A 12 2.62 15.51 10.00
N ASP A 13 2.93 16.78 9.75
CA ASP A 13 4.21 17.40 10.14
C ASP A 13 4.34 17.73 11.63
N GLU A 14 3.26 17.67 12.41
CA GLU A 14 3.36 17.68 13.86
C GLU A 14 3.68 16.27 14.38
N LYS A 15 4.64 16.16 15.28
CA LYS A 15 5.03 14.91 15.97
C LYS A 15 3.82 14.28 16.65
N GLN A 16 3.06 13.51 15.91
CA GLN A 16 1.87 12.84 16.39
C GLN A 16 2.25 11.76 17.41
N THR A 17 1.54 11.75 18.53
CA THR A 17 1.69 10.67 19.51
C THR A 17 1.16 9.34 18.93
N PRO A 18 1.66 8.18 19.40
CA PRO A 18 1.15 6.88 18.96
C PRO A 18 -0.37 6.74 19.10
N ALA A 19 -0.96 7.34 20.12
CA ALA A 19 -2.41 7.36 20.34
C ALA A 19 -3.15 8.14 19.24
N GLN A 20 -2.62 9.29 18.83
CA GLN A 20 -3.18 10.09 17.73
C GLN A 20 -3.10 9.36 16.39
N ILE A 21 -1.97 8.71 16.12
CA ILE A 21 -1.80 7.88 14.91
C ILE A 21 -2.85 6.76 14.89
N MET A 22 -3.09 6.09 16.00
CA MET A 22 -4.12 5.04 16.11
C MET A 22 -5.52 5.57 15.85
N GLN A 23 -5.89 6.70 16.44
CA GLN A 23 -7.20 7.33 16.23
C GLN A 23 -7.40 7.72 14.77
N ASN A 24 -6.41 8.34 14.16
CA ASN A 24 -6.46 8.73 12.74
C ASN A 24 -6.60 7.51 11.83
N ARG A 25 -5.86 6.43 12.07
CA ARG A 25 -5.99 5.18 11.33
C ARG A 25 -7.39 4.56 11.46
N ARG A 26 -7.99 4.57 12.65
CA ARG A 26 -9.36 4.08 12.86
C ARG A 26 -10.39 4.90 12.11
N LYS A 27 -10.30 6.25 12.17
CA LYS A 27 -11.18 7.16 11.41
C LYS A 27 -11.07 6.91 9.90
N MET A 28 -9.85 6.80 9.39
CA MET A 28 -9.58 6.50 7.99
C MET A 28 -10.15 5.15 7.56
N SER A 29 -9.94 4.11 8.35
CA SER A 29 -10.47 2.78 8.06
C SER A 29 -12.00 2.80 7.92
N ARG A 30 -12.71 3.49 8.80
CA ARG A 30 -14.17 3.65 8.73
C ARG A 30 -14.61 4.39 7.46
N ARG A 31 -13.96 5.52 7.15
CA ARG A 31 -14.24 6.30 5.93
C ARG A 31 -14.01 5.47 4.67
N MET A 32 -12.90 4.72 4.60
CA MET A 32 -12.57 3.86 3.47
C MET A 32 -13.59 2.72 3.28
N LYS A 33 -14.11 2.14 4.36
CA LYS A 33 -15.18 1.13 4.29
C LYS A 33 -16.45 1.69 3.65
N ILE A 34 -16.85 2.90 4.06
CA ILE A 34 -18.03 3.58 3.50
C ILE A 34 -17.84 3.89 2.01
N LEU A 35 -16.68 4.47 1.66
CA LEU A 35 -16.34 4.79 0.27
C LEU A 35 -16.28 3.55 -0.63
N ALA A 36 -15.75 2.44 -0.11
CA ALA A 36 -15.64 1.20 -0.88
C ALA A 36 -17.00 0.60 -1.27
N ARG A 37 -18.05 0.89 -0.52
CA ARG A 37 -19.43 0.43 -0.82
C ARG A 37 -20.12 1.21 -1.91
N LYS A 38 -19.68 2.45 -2.21
CA LYS A 38 -20.30 3.28 -3.25
C LYS A 38 -20.10 2.68 -4.64
N SER A 39 -21.16 2.64 -5.44
CA SER A 39 -21.14 2.13 -6.81
C SER A 39 -20.13 2.89 -7.70
N SER A 40 -20.04 4.21 -7.53
CA SER A 40 -19.06 5.05 -8.25
C SER A 40 -17.62 4.63 -7.97
N THR A 41 -17.29 4.30 -6.72
CA THR A 41 -15.95 3.80 -6.34
C THR A 41 -15.67 2.42 -6.94
N LYS A 42 -16.67 1.53 -6.97
CA LYS A 42 -16.55 0.21 -7.60
C LYS A 42 -16.28 0.33 -9.10
N MET A 43 -17.00 1.21 -9.80
CA MET A 43 -16.79 1.46 -11.22
C MET A 43 -15.42 2.08 -11.52
N LYS A 44 -14.96 3.04 -10.72
CA LYS A 44 -13.61 3.61 -10.82
C LYS A 44 -12.54 2.54 -10.64
N LYS A 45 -12.69 1.64 -9.67
CA LYS A 45 -11.78 0.51 -9.46
C LYS A 45 -11.74 -0.45 -10.64
N LYS A 46 -12.91 -0.80 -11.20
CA LYS A 46 -12.98 -1.65 -12.40
C LYS A 46 -12.25 -1.02 -13.59
N ARG A 47 -12.48 0.26 -13.85
CA ARG A 47 -11.77 1.00 -14.92
C ARG A 47 -10.26 1.10 -14.67
N ALA A 48 -9.85 1.35 -13.44
CA ALA A 48 -8.43 1.44 -13.08
C ALA A 48 -7.68 0.11 -13.27
N ARG A 49 -8.33 -1.03 -13.07
CA ARG A 49 -7.72 -2.36 -13.29
C ARG A 49 -7.32 -2.61 -14.74
N ILE A 50 -8.06 -2.01 -15.68
CA ILE A 50 -7.84 -2.19 -17.12
C ILE A 50 -6.76 -1.23 -17.63
N ARG A 51 -6.54 -0.11 -16.94
CA ARG A 51 -5.54 0.87 -17.34
C ARG A 51 -4.15 0.43 -16.93
N ARG A 52 -3.17 0.85 -17.73
CA ARG A 52 -1.77 0.74 -17.36
C ARG A 52 -1.51 1.60 -16.11
N ARG A 53 -0.81 1.04 -15.16
CA ARG A 53 -0.45 1.77 -13.94
C ARG A 53 0.64 2.79 -14.22
N ASP A 54 0.55 3.94 -13.56
CA ASP A 54 1.60 4.96 -13.62
C ASP A 54 2.90 4.43 -13.01
N PRO A 55 4.07 4.89 -13.48
CA PRO A 55 5.36 4.50 -12.91
C PRO A 55 5.45 4.72 -11.40
N ASP A 56 4.89 5.82 -10.90
CA ASP A 56 4.86 6.12 -9.46
C ASP A 56 4.00 5.13 -8.68
N ALA A 57 2.87 4.73 -9.23
CA ALA A 57 2.02 3.69 -8.63
C ALA A 57 2.73 2.33 -8.57
N LEU A 58 3.45 1.95 -9.62
CA LEU A 58 4.26 0.73 -9.64
C LEU A 58 5.39 0.79 -8.61
N GLN A 59 6.04 1.93 -8.47
CA GLN A 59 7.08 2.13 -7.47
C GLN A 59 6.53 2.04 -6.04
N ALA A 60 5.37 2.61 -5.77
CA ALA A 60 4.71 2.49 -4.47
C ALA A 60 4.35 1.04 -4.13
N ILE A 61 3.85 0.28 -5.11
CA ILE A 61 3.56 -1.16 -4.93
C ILE A 61 4.85 -1.93 -4.66
N ALA A 62 5.92 -1.66 -5.42
CA ALA A 62 7.22 -2.31 -5.24
C ALA A 62 7.80 -2.05 -3.84
N LYS A 63 7.75 -0.83 -3.37
CA LYS A 63 8.20 -0.46 -2.00
C LYS A 63 7.40 -1.17 -0.92
N ARG A 64 6.08 -1.25 -1.09
CA ARG A 64 5.21 -1.96 -0.14
C ARG A 64 5.52 -3.45 -0.08
N GLN A 65 5.69 -4.09 -1.22
CA GLN A 65 6.05 -5.50 -1.29
C GLN A 65 7.45 -5.76 -0.70
N ALA A 66 8.43 -4.92 -1.01
CA ALA A 66 9.78 -5.01 -0.45
C ALA A 66 9.78 -4.88 1.08
N LYS A 67 9.04 -3.91 1.60
CA LYS A 67 8.84 -3.71 3.04
C LYS A 67 8.26 -4.96 3.70
N MET A 68 7.21 -5.52 3.12
CA MET A 68 6.58 -6.72 3.67
C MET A 68 7.50 -7.94 3.62
N MET A 69 8.31 -8.10 2.57
CA MET A 69 9.31 -9.17 2.49
C MET A 69 10.37 -9.04 3.59
N VAL A 70 10.87 -7.84 3.83
CA VAL A 70 11.86 -7.58 4.89
C VAL A 70 11.28 -7.83 6.29
N ILE A 71 10.06 -7.39 6.54
CA ILE A 71 9.35 -7.63 7.81
C ILE A 71 9.16 -9.14 8.01
N LYS A 72 8.71 -9.85 7.00
CA LYS A 72 8.51 -11.30 7.06
C LYS A 72 9.81 -12.06 7.34
N ARG A 73 10.92 -11.64 6.74
CA ARG A 73 12.24 -12.21 7.03
C ARG A 73 12.71 -11.94 8.46
N SER A 74 12.38 -10.76 9.00
CA SER A 74 12.80 -10.35 10.35
C SER A 74 11.98 -11.01 11.46
N LEU A 75 10.67 -11.21 11.22
CA LEU A 75 9.75 -11.79 12.20
C LEU A 75 9.62 -13.33 12.10
N GLY A 76 10.09 -13.92 10.99
CA GLY A 76 9.90 -15.32 10.67
C GLY A 76 8.63 -15.62 9.87
N PRO A 77 8.57 -16.82 9.22
CA PRO A 77 7.48 -17.18 8.32
C PRO A 77 6.14 -17.42 9.01
N GLU A 78 6.15 -17.71 10.31
CA GLU A 78 4.94 -18.00 11.10
C GLU A 78 4.15 -16.77 11.51
N VAL A 79 4.78 -15.61 11.53
CA VAL A 79 4.14 -14.36 11.98
C VAL A 79 3.50 -13.63 10.81
N ASN A 80 2.18 -13.49 10.89
CA ASN A 80 1.43 -12.71 9.92
C ASN A 80 1.33 -11.25 10.38
N TYR A 81 2.06 -10.36 9.71
CA TYR A 81 2.06 -8.93 10.04
C TYR A 81 0.66 -8.30 10.07
N LYS A 82 -0.24 -8.76 9.20
CA LYS A 82 -1.60 -8.21 9.10
C LYS A 82 -2.47 -8.54 10.31
N GLU A 83 -2.18 -9.65 10.99
CA GLU A 83 -2.92 -10.12 12.16
C GLU A 83 -2.40 -9.50 13.47
N LEU A 84 -1.23 -8.87 13.44
CA LEU A 84 -0.65 -8.25 14.61
C LEU A 84 -1.48 -7.03 15.07
N PRO A 85 -1.54 -6.78 16.39
CA PRO A 85 -2.12 -5.56 16.93
C PRO A 85 -1.48 -4.31 16.32
N MET A 86 -2.26 -3.26 16.17
CA MET A 86 -1.81 -2.02 15.52
C MET A 86 -0.57 -1.40 16.19
N GLN A 87 -0.49 -1.47 17.52
CA GLN A 87 0.68 -0.99 18.26
C GLN A 87 1.96 -1.74 17.89
N LYS A 88 1.89 -3.07 17.79
CA LYS A 88 3.03 -3.89 17.36
C LYS A 88 3.45 -3.60 15.93
N ARG A 89 2.49 -3.39 15.03
CA ARG A 89 2.80 -3.00 13.64
C ARG A 89 3.53 -1.66 13.57
N ILE A 90 3.13 -0.67 14.35
CA ILE A 90 3.80 0.63 14.41
C ILE A 90 5.23 0.48 14.95
N GLN A 91 5.43 -0.29 16.01
CA GLN A 91 6.76 -0.55 16.57
C GLN A 91 7.69 -1.25 15.56
N ILE A 92 7.17 -2.23 14.81
CA ILE A 92 7.90 -2.92 13.76
C ILE A 92 8.28 -1.95 12.63
N ASP A 93 7.36 -1.11 12.21
CA ASP A 93 7.62 -0.09 11.19
C ASP A 93 8.73 0.87 11.64
N GLN A 94 8.72 1.31 12.88
CA GLN A 94 9.74 2.21 13.41
C GLN A 94 11.10 1.55 13.58
N LYS A 95 11.14 0.31 14.08
CA LYS A 95 12.39 -0.40 14.40
C LYS A 95 13.02 -1.07 13.17
N ILE A 96 12.25 -1.84 12.43
CA ILE A 96 12.77 -2.67 11.33
C ILE A 96 12.89 -1.88 10.05
N VAL A 97 11.86 -1.16 9.66
CA VAL A 97 11.83 -0.43 8.38
C VAL A 97 12.84 0.70 8.37
N ALA A 98 12.99 1.44 9.47
CA ALA A 98 13.97 2.52 9.59
C ALA A 98 15.42 2.00 9.48
N LYS A 99 15.73 0.86 10.11
CA LYS A 99 17.09 0.27 10.09
C LYS A 99 17.45 -0.37 8.75
N LYS A 100 16.49 -0.97 8.05
CA LYS A 100 16.72 -1.75 6.82
C LYS A 100 16.30 -1.01 5.53
N ARG A 101 16.24 0.30 5.57
CA ARG A 101 15.80 1.15 4.46
C ARG A 101 16.55 0.87 3.15
N LYS A 102 17.87 0.75 3.20
CA LYS A 102 18.71 0.46 2.02
C LYS A 102 18.38 -0.92 1.40
N VAL A 103 18.14 -1.92 2.22
CA VAL A 103 17.78 -3.27 1.77
C VAL A 103 16.39 -3.25 1.11
N ILE A 104 15.45 -2.53 1.71
CA ILE A 104 14.11 -2.34 1.16
C ILE A 104 14.19 -1.66 -0.22
N ASP A 105 15.01 -0.63 -0.37
CA ASP A 105 15.17 0.07 -1.65
C ASP A 105 15.75 -0.85 -2.75
N LYS A 106 16.76 -1.67 -2.44
CA LYS A 106 17.32 -2.65 -3.38
C LYS A 106 16.29 -3.69 -3.82
N ILE A 107 15.53 -4.23 -2.89
CA ILE A 107 14.48 -5.22 -3.18
C ILE A 107 13.35 -4.56 -3.98
N SER A 108 12.98 -3.33 -3.64
CA SER A 108 11.94 -2.58 -4.37
C SER A 108 12.29 -2.34 -5.83
N GLN A 109 13.55 -2.05 -6.14
CA GLN A 109 14.01 -1.90 -7.52
C GLN A 109 13.89 -3.20 -8.33
N LYS A 110 14.24 -4.34 -7.74
CA LYS A 110 14.06 -5.66 -8.38
C LYS A 110 12.58 -5.97 -8.64
N ILE A 111 11.73 -5.71 -7.66
CA ILE A 111 10.28 -5.91 -7.79
C ILE A 111 9.69 -4.97 -8.84
N LEU A 112 10.13 -3.72 -8.88
CA LEU A 112 9.68 -2.74 -9.86
C LEU A 112 9.94 -3.20 -11.30
N ARG A 113 11.11 -3.77 -11.58
CA ARG A 113 11.44 -4.34 -12.90
C ARG A 113 10.48 -5.46 -13.26
N LYS A 114 10.20 -6.37 -12.34
CA LYS A 114 9.22 -7.46 -12.55
C LYS A 114 7.81 -6.94 -12.78
N LEU A 115 7.38 -5.94 -12.03
CA LEU A 115 6.05 -5.33 -12.19
C LEU A 115 5.90 -4.64 -13.53
N LYS A 116 6.90 -3.91 -13.99
CA LYS A 116 6.90 -3.28 -15.32
C LYS A 116 6.80 -4.32 -16.44
N ALA A 117 7.55 -5.41 -16.35
CA ALA A 117 7.50 -6.50 -17.33
C ALA A 117 6.14 -7.24 -17.31
N GLY A 118 5.54 -7.42 -16.15
CA GLY A 118 4.25 -8.13 -15.99
C GLY A 118 3.00 -7.28 -16.26
N GLU A 119 3.14 -5.98 -16.47
CA GLU A 119 1.98 -5.07 -16.57
C GLU A 119 1.07 -5.39 -17.79
N GLY A 120 1.64 -5.78 -18.91
CA GLY A 120 0.89 -6.19 -20.10
C GLY A 120 0.00 -7.41 -19.84
N GLU A 121 0.54 -8.44 -19.19
CA GLU A 121 -0.23 -9.63 -18.81
C GLU A 121 -1.33 -9.32 -17.80
N ARG A 122 -1.03 -8.48 -16.83
CA ARG A 122 -2.03 -8.03 -15.85
C ARG A 122 -3.23 -7.38 -16.52
N ILE A 123 -3.00 -6.51 -17.51
CA ILE A 123 -4.07 -5.83 -18.27
C ILE A 123 -4.89 -6.83 -19.08
N LYS A 124 -4.24 -7.79 -19.74
CA LYS A 124 -4.94 -8.86 -20.48
C LYS A 124 -5.85 -9.66 -19.58
N GLN A 125 -5.35 -10.11 -18.43
CA GLN A 125 -6.13 -10.86 -17.44
C GLN A 125 -7.30 -10.05 -16.90
N ALA A 126 -7.11 -8.75 -16.61
CA ALA A 126 -8.17 -7.87 -16.14
C ALA A 126 -9.29 -7.68 -17.19
N LYS A 127 -8.94 -7.60 -18.47
CA LYS A 127 -9.91 -7.52 -19.58
C LYS A 127 -10.70 -8.82 -19.73
N LEU A 128 -10.02 -9.96 -19.61
CA LEU A 128 -10.67 -11.28 -19.66
C LEU A 128 -11.63 -11.48 -18.49
N ALA A 129 -11.24 -11.09 -17.28
CA ALA A 129 -12.11 -11.15 -16.11
C ALA A 129 -13.35 -10.25 -16.26
N LYS A 130 -13.23 -9.10 -16.93
CA LYS A 130 -14.37 -8.22 -17.23
C LYS A 130 -15.31 -8.84 -18.26
N ALA A 131 -14.81 -9.55 -19.24
CA ALA A 131 -15.60 -10.21 -20.27
C ALA A 131 -16.38 -11.43 -19.72
N GLY A 132 -15.91 -12.03 -18.61
CA GLY A 132 -16.57 -13.14 -17.92
C GLY A 132 -17.67 -12.74 -16.92
N ASP A 133 -17.80 -11.45 -16.64
CA ASP A 133 -18.88 -10.87 -15.83
C ASP A 133 -20.01 -10.41 -16.76
#